data_de44ef9864110541ac58a73f5787b42c
#
_entry.id   de44ef9864110541ac58a73f5787b42c
#
_cell.length_a   1.000
_cell.length_b   1.000
_cell.length_c   1.000
_cell.angle_alpha   90.00
_cell.angle_beta   90.00
_cell.angle_gamma   90.00
#
_symmetry.space_group_name_H-M   'P 1'
#
loop_
_entity.id
_entity.type
_entity.pdbx_description
1 polymer ?
#
loop_
_entity_poly.entity_id
_entity_poly.type
_entity_poly.pdbx_seq_one_letter_code
_entity_poly.pdbx_strand_id
1 'polypeptide(L)'
;MIILQVIGIIIGILALYLLIVTFAPGFSVPEQPLEKTKQLTKKVDTKPPQSRKDVIFKVKGTSITAWLYLPEDLSAPVPCIIMGHGFGGTKDMILESYAFRYQEAGFAVLTFDYRHFGESEGEPRQLILIPYQLEDFTAAIEYARSLKEISPARIALWGTSASGGYGIIIAAKDKNIACVCAQCPGLDPHAPGEIEQIL
;
A
#
# COMPACT_ATOMS: atom_id res chain seq x y z
N MET A 1 38.47 42.80 4.19
CA MET A 1 39.15 41.82 5.06
C MET A 1 38.16 41.00 5.92
N ILE A 2 37.24 41.62 6.62
CA ILE A 2 36.23 40.93 7.48
C ILE A 2 35.33 39.95 6.71
N ILE A 3 34.84 40.32 5.54
CA ILE A 3 33.95 39.46 4.71
C ILE A 3 34.64 38.13 4.33
N LEU A 4 35.91 38.18 3.91
CA LEU A 4 36.68 36.99 3.56
C LEU A 4 36.92 36.08 4.77
N GLN A 5 37.11 36.65 5.95
CA GLN A 5 37.25 35.90 7.19
C GLN A 5 35.92 35.19 7.58
N VAL A 6 34.78 35.88 7.45
CA VAL A 6 33.45 35.31 7.73
C VAL A 6 33.16 34.17 6.75
N ILE A 7 33.44 34.34 5.46
CA ILE A 7 33.28 33.28 4.46
C ILE A 7 34.14 32.06 4.79
N GLY A 8 35.40 32.28 5.18
CA GLY A 8 36.31 31.20 5.59
C GLY A 8 35.82 30.43 6.81
N ILE A 9 35.24 31.11 7.81
CA ILE A 9 34.64 30.48 9.00
C ILE A 9 33.42 29.62 8.61
N ILE A 10 32.55 30.17 7.75
CA ILE A 10 31.34 29.42 7.29
C ILE A 10 31.75 28.15 6.54
N ILE A 11 32.73 28.26 5.63
CA ILE A 11 33.23 27.10 4.89
C ILE A 11 33.85 26.06 5.85
N GLY A 12 34.60 26.52 6.83
CA GLY A 12 35.22 25.65 7.85
C GLY A 12 34.17 24.90 8.69
N ILE A 13 33.11 25.58 9.13
CA ILE A 13 32.00 24.96 9.87
C ILE A 13 31.26 23.93 9.01
N LEU A 14 30.99 24.26 7.74
CA LEU A 14 30.31 23.34 6.83
C LEU A 14 31.18 22.10 6.54
N ALA A 15 32.48 22.27 6.34
CA ALA A 15 33.41 21.17 6.14
C ALA A 15 33.48 20.25 7.38
N LEU A 16 33.55 20.85 8.57
CA LEU A 16 33.55 20.11 9.84
C LEU A 16 32.22 19.36 10.03
N TYR A 17 31.07 19.98 9.73
CA TYR A 17 29.77 19.34 9.80
C TYR A 17 29.68 18.12 8.85
N LEU A 18 30.12 18.28 7.59
CA LEU A 18 30.16 17.19 6.63
C LEU A 18 31.08 16.05 7.08
N LEU A 19 32.23 16.39 7.68
CA LEU A 19 33.16 15.41 8.20
C LEU A 19 32.56 14.64 9.40
N ILE A 20 31.87 15.31 10.30
CA ILE A 20 31.17 14.67 11.43
C ILE A 20 30.06 13.77 10.91
N VAL A 21 29.20 14.23 9.99
CA VAL A 21 28.08 13.44 9.45
C VAL A 21 28.58 12.23 8.66
N THR A 22 29.72 12.33 7.99
CA THR A 22 30.26 11.24 7.15
C THR A 22 31.02 10.19 7.97
N PHE A 23 31.76 10.62 8.99
CA PHE A 23 32.70 9.75 9.71
C PHE A 23 32.34 9.47 11.17
N ALA A 24 31.41 10.25 11.77
CA ALA A 24 30.89 9.86 13.07
C ALA A 24 30.08 8.57 12.89
N PRO A 25 30.39 7.52 13.68
CA PRO A 25 29.51 6.36 13.70
C PRO A 25 28.12 6.88 14.08
N GLY A 26 27.14 6.66 13.19
CA GLY A 26 25.74 6.99 13.46
C GLY A 26 25.41 6.43 14.84
N PHE A 27 24.61 7.17 15.63
CA PHE A 27 24.14 6.66 16.91
C PHE A 27 23.62 5.25 16.69
N SER A 28 24.39 4.25 17.05
CA SER A 28 23.94 2.88 17.06
C SER A 28 22.82 2.85 18.10
N VAL A 29 21.58 2.81 17.63
CA VAL A 29 20.47 2.42 18.50
C VAL A 29 20.89 1.08 19.07
N PRO A 30 20.97 0.92 20.41
CA PRO A 30 21.30 -0.36 20.98
C PRO A 30 20.37 -1.39 20.37
N GLU A 31 20.92 -2.41 19.70
CA GLU A 31 20.13 -3.52 19.23
C GLU A 31 19.39 -4.09 20.44
N GLN A 32 18.12 -3.77 20.57
CA GLN A 32 17.29 -4.51 21.49
C GLN A 32 17.31 -5.96 20.98
N PRO A 33 17.70 -6.94 21.82
CA PRO A 33 17.63 -8.31 21.42
C PRO A 33 16.19 -8.55 20.96
N LEU A 34 16.01 -8.68 19.63
CA LEU A 34 14.76 -9.14 19.07
C LEU A 34 14.48 -10.45 19.78
N GLU A 35 13.51 -10.45 20.70
CA GLU A 35 12.96 -11.71 21.18
C GLU A 35 12.80 -12.57 19.94
N LYS A 36 13.40 -13.76 19.96
CA LYS A 36 13.34 -14.67 18.82
C LYS A 36 11.87 -14.91 18.53
N THR A 37 11.29 -14.00 17.77
CA THR A 37 9.97 -14.20 17.19
C THR A 37 10.11 -15.53 16.49
N LYS A 38 9.41 -16.55 16.97
CA LYS A 38 9.36 -17.85 16.33
C LYS A 38 9.18 -17.55 14.87
N GLN A 39 10.29 -17.71 14.11
CA GLN A 39 10.23 -17.50 12.68
C GLN A 39 9.13 -18.41 12.18
N LEU A 40 8.03 -17.83 11.77
CA LEU A 40 7.00 -18.51 11.00
C LEU A 40 7.60 -18.80 9.61
N THR A 41 8.71 -19.55 9.60
CA THR A 41 9.36 -20.07 8.40
C THR A 41 8.59 -21.32 7.93
N LYS A 42 7.28 -21.22 7.83
CA LYS A 42 6.60 -22.08 6.89
C LYS A 42 6.97 -21.49 5.53
N LYS A 43 7.82 -22.18 4.76
CA LYS A 43 8.04 -21.85 3.34
C LYS A 43 6.66 -21.63 2.75
N VAL A 44 6.39 -20.39 2.33
CA VAL A 44 5.18 -20.11 1.56
C VAL A 44 5.35 -20.93 0.30
N ASP A 45 4.50 -21.91 0.13
CA ASP A 45 4.46 -22.69 -1.10
C ASP A 45 4.14 -21.68 -2.20
N THR A 46 5.05 -21.50 -3.16
CA THR A 46 4.95 -20.50 -4.23
C THR A 46 3.84 -20.83 -5.24
N LYS A 47 3.15 -21.96 -5.05
CA LYS A 47 2.03 -22.33 -5.90
C LYS A 47 0.79 -21.55 -5.45
N PRO A 48 0.15 -20.79 -6.38
CA PRO A 48 -1.08 -20.08 -6.02
C PRO A 48 -2.09 -21.06 -5.43
N PRO A 49 -2.80 -20.71 -4.34
CA PRO A 49 -3.81 -21.57 -3.78
C PRO A 49 -4.90 -21.81 -4.83
N GLN A 50 -5.50 -23.00 -4.82
CA GLN A 50 -6.57 -23.37 -5.76
C GLN A 50 -7.80 -22.45 -5.69
N SER A 51 -7.93 -21.71 -4.60
CA SER A 51 -9.01 -20.76 -4.36
C SER A 51 -8.77 -19.34 -4.89
N ARG A 52 -7.57 -19.02 -5.43
CA ARG A 52 -7.31 -17.75 -6.11
C ARG A 52 -7.99 -17.71 -7.47
N LYS A 53 -8.71 -16.63 -7.74
CA LYS A 53 -9.36 -16.37 -9.02
C LYS A 53 -8.83 -15.08 -9.62
N ASP A 54 -8.52 -15.12 -10.92
CA ASP A 54 -8.28 -13.90 -11.70
C ASP A 54 -9.64 -13.25 -11.99
N VAL A 55 -9.75 -11.98 -11.70
CA VAL A 55 -10.97 -11.21 -11.89
C VAL A 55 -10.66 -9.87 -12.55
N ILE A 56 -11.64 -9.32 -13.25
CA ILE A 56 -11.52 -8.04 -13.93
C ILE A 56 -12.74 -7.20 -13.59
N PHE A 57 -12.52 -5.94 -13.26
CA PHE A 57 -13.58 -4.94 -13.15
C PHE A 57 -13.23 -3.69 -13.97
N LYS A 58 -14.17 -2.79 -14.18
CA LYS A 58 -13.95 -1.61 -15.03
C LYS A 58 -14.07 -0.31 -14.25
N VAL A 59 -13.21 0.63 -14.59
CA VAL A 59 -13.23 2.00 -14.10
C VAL A 59 -13.27 2.94 -15.28
N LYS A 60 -14.40 3.61 -15.50
CA LYS A 60 -14.60 4.52 -16.64
C LYS A 60 -14.23 3.89 -18.01
N GLY A 61 -14.50 2.60 -18.16
CA GLY A 61 -14.20 1.85 -19.38
C GLY A 61 -12.85 1.14 -19.41
N THR A 62 -11.88 1.53 -18.54
CA THR A 62 -10.57 0.88 -18.41
C THR A 62 -10.69 -0.39 -17.59
N SER A 63 -10.11 -1.50 -18.06
CA SER A 63 -10.13 -2.77 -17.34
C SER A 63 -9.03 -2.79 -16.28
N ILE A 64 -9.41 -3.16 -15.06
CA ILE A 64 -8.54 -3.35 -13.92
C ILE A 64 -8.45 -4.85 -13.63
N THR A 65 -7.24 -5.40 -13.61
CA THR A 65 -7.01 -6.79 -13.26
C THR A 65 -6.76 -6.96 -11.77
N ALA A 66 -7.32 -8.00 -11.21
CA ALA A 66 -7.23 -8.27 -9.79
C ALA A 66 -7.17 -9.77 -9.50
N TRP A 67 -6.69 -10.12 -8.32
CA TRP A 67 -6.74 -11.46 -7.76
C TRP A 67 -7.68 -11.49 -6.57
N LEU A 68 -8.66 -12.37 -6.63
CA LEU A 68 -9.60 -12.64 -5.55
C LEU A 68 -9.22 -13.94 -4.86
N TYR A 69 -8.92 -13.86 -3.59
CA TYR A 69 -8.65 -14.99 -2.71
C TYR A 69 -9.88 -15.22 -1.85
N LEU A 70 -10.44 -16.41 -1.88
CA LEU A 70 -11.59 -16.78 -1.06
C LEU A 70 -11.16 -17.83 -0.02
N PRO A 71 -11.60 -17.75 1.24
CA PRO A 71 -11.34 -18.79 2.21
C PRO A 71 -12.05 -20.09 1.80
N GLU A 72 -11.63 -21.23 2.35
CA GLU A 72 -12.22 -22.53 2.04
C GLU A 72 -13.68 -22.63 2.51
N ASP A 73 -13.97 -22.07 3.68
CA ASP A 73 -15.33 -22.04 4.22
C ASP A 73 -16.08 -20.78 3.77
N LEU A 74 -17.07 -20.98 2.93
CA LEU A 74 -17.99 -19.96 2.41
C LEU A 74 -19.44 -20.27 2.76
N SER A 75 -19.70 -20.87 3.92
CA SER A 75 -21.05 -21.15 4.41
C SER A 75 -21.91 -19.88 4.58
N ALA A 76 -21.27 -18.73 4.73
CA ALA A 76 -21.88 -17.40 4.79
C ALA A 76 -20.96 -16.35 4.14
N PRO A 77 -21.48 -15.16 3.78
CA PRO A 77 -20.65 -14.06 3.28
C PRO A 77 -19.57 -13.64 4.30
N VAL A 78 -18.33 -13.61 3.86
CA VAL A 78 -17.14 -13.35 4.69
C VAL A 78 -16.69 -11.88 4.62
N PRO A 79 -15.95 -11.36 5.62
CA PRO A 79 -15.31 -10.06 5.51
C PRO A 79 -14.25 -10.07 4.42
N CYS A 80 -14.00 -8.90 3.79
CA CYS A 80 -13.03 -8.77 2.72
C CYS A 80 -12.01 -7.68 3.01
N ILE A 81 -10.75 -7.96 2.67
CA ILE A 81 -9.64 -7.01 2.74
C ILE A 81 -9.26 -6.62 1.30
N ILE A 82 -9.37 -5.34 0.98
CA ILE A 82 -8.92 -4.81 -0.31
C ILE A 82 -7.49 -4.31 -0.12
N MET A 83 -6.56 -4.82 -0.93
CA MET A 83 -5.14 -4.54 -0.77
C MET A 83 -4.58 -3.77 -1.96
N GLY A 84 -4.01 -2.59 -1.70
CA GLY A 84 -3.31 -1.77 -2.67
C GLY A 84 -1.79 -1.83 -2.51
N HIS A 85 -1.08 -1.90 -3.64
CA HIS A 85 0.38 -1.85 -3.66
C HIS A 85 0.91 -0.42 -3.50
N GLY A 86 2.20 -0.28 -3.16
CA GLY A 86 2.89 1.01 -3.05
C GLY A 86 3.17 1.67 -4.40
N PHE A 87 3.83 2.82 -4.34
CA PHE A 87 4.21 3.61 -5.50
C PHE A 87 4.96 2.78 -6.56
N GLY A 88 4.42 2.76 -7.78
CA GLY A 88 5.05 2.06 -8.91
C GLY A 88 5.09 0.53 -8.82
N GLY A 89 4.42 -0.06 -7.84
CA GLY A 89 4.33 -1.52 -7.68
C GLY A 89 3.27 -2.17 -8.56
N THR A 90 3.07 -3.46 -8.34
CA THR A 90 2.03 -4.30 -8.95
C THR A 90 1.49 -5.29 -7.92
N LYS A 91 0.34 -5.91 -8.19
CA LYS A 91 -0.33 -6.83 -7.25
C LYS A 91 0.49 -8.08 -6.90
N ASP A 92 1.40 -8.49 -7.78
CA ASP A 92 2.29 -9.64 -7.59
C ASP A 92 3.53 -9.32 -6.74
N MET A 93 3.78 -8.02 -6.47
CA MET A 93 4.90 -7.59 -5.63
C MET A 93 4.51 -7.67 -4.13
N ILE A 94 4.91 -8.73 -3.45
CA ILE A 94 4.78 -8.91 -1.98
C ILE A 94 3.35 -9.17 -1.49
N LEU A 95 2.29 -8.59 -2.11
CA LEU A 95 0.92 -8.64 -1.58
C LEU A 95 0.39 -10.06 -1.42
N GLU A 96 0.79 -10.98 -2.28
CA GLU A 96 0.33 -12.38 -2.25
C GLU A 96 0.64 -13.07 -0.92
N SER A 97 1.81 -12.84 -0.34
CA SER A 97 2.19 -13.42 0.96
C SER A 97 1.27 -12.96 2.10
N TYR A 98 0.84 -11.71 2.08
CA TYR A 98 -0.14 -11.19 3.03
C TYR A 98 -1.54 -11.72 2.73
N ALA A 99 -1.93 -11.75 1.45
CA ALA A 99 -3.23 -12.23 1.02
C ALA A 99 -3.47 -13.68 1.50
N PHE A 100 -2.47 -14.56 1.39
CA PHE A 100 -2.57 -15.94 1.88
C PHE A 100 -2.82 -16.00 3.38
N ARG A 101 -2.13 -15.18 4.17
CA ARG A 101 -2.32 -15.16 5.62
C ARG A 101 -3.71 -14.70 6.03
N TYR A 102 -4.24 -13.70 5.35
CA TYR A 102 -5.61 -13.26 5.59
C TYR A 102 -6.64 -14.28 5.11
N GLN A 103 -6.38 -14.94 3.96
CA GLN A 103 -7.23 -16.02 3.48
C GLN A 103 -7.28 -17.20 4.45
N GLU A 104 -6.10 -17.66 4.96
CA GLU A 104 -6.02 -18.70 6.00
C GLU A 104 -6.76 -18.31 7.28
N ALA A 105 -6.86 -17.02 7.58
CA ALA A 105 -7.60 -16.49 8.72
C ALA A 105 -9.11 -16.32 8.47
N GLY A 106 -9.61 -16.74 7.30
CA GLY A 106 -11.04 -16.71 6.96
C GLY A 106 -11.54 -15.43 6.31
N PHE A 107 -10.64 -14.55 5.84
CA PHE A 107 -10.99 -13.36 5.08
C PHE A 107 -10.99 -13.66 3.58
N ALA A 108 -11.90 -13.04 2.83
CA ALA A 108 -11.66 -12.81 1.41
C ALA A 108 -10.61 -11.71 1.26
N VAL A 109 -9.81 -11.79 0.20
CA VAL A 109 -8.83 -10.75 -0.12
C VAL A 109 -8.93 -10.41 -1.59
N LEU A 110 -8.91 -9.11 -1.93
CA LEU A 110 -8.82 -8.62 -3.29
C LEU A 110 -7.55 -7.79 -3.43
N THR A 111 -6.62 -8.25 -4.26
CA THR A 111 -5.43 -7.47 -4.68
C THR A 111 -5.63 -7.04 -6.12
N PHE A 112 -5.18 -5.85 -6.50
CA PHE A 112 -5.39 -5.34 -7.86
C PHE A 112 -4.21 -4.51 -8.34
N ASP A 113 -4.06 -4.39 -9.66
CA ASP A 113 -3.17 -3.42 -10.29
C ASP A 113 -3.93 -2.14 -10.58
N TYR A 114 -3.38 -0.98 -10.21
CA TYR A 114 -3.94 0.30 -10.66
C TYR A 114 -3.88 0.39 -12.19
N ARG A 115 -4.79 1.19 -12.80
CA ARG A 115 -4.68 1.50 -14.23
C ARG A 115 -3.27 2.00 -14.56
N HIS A 116 -2.78 1.72 -15.75
CA HIS A 116 -1.41 1.99 -16.23
C HIS A 116 -0.33 1.06 -15.64
N PHE A 117 -0.66 0.16 -14.70
CA PHE A 117 0.30 -0.73 -14.04
C PHE A 117 -0.04 -2.21 -14.26
N GLY A 118 0.97 -3.07 -14.10
CA GLY A 118 0.83 -4.52 -14.16
C GLY A 118 0.06 -5.00 -15.38
N GLU A 119 -0.95 -5.83 -15.14
CA GLU A 119 -1.84 -6.37 -16.16
C GLU A 119 -3.10 -5.52 -16.41
N SER A 120 -3.31 -4.44 -15.63
CA SER A 120 -4.39 -3.49 -15.87
C SER A 120 -4.13 -2.65 -17.11
N GLU A 121 -5.22 -2.27 -17.80
CA GLU A 121 -5.15 -1.40 -18.97
C GLU A 121 -4.76 0.03 -18.59
N GLY A 122 -4.51 0.84 -19.59
CA GLY A 122 -4.21 2.28 -19.51
C GLY A 122 -2.88 2.64 -20.16
N GLU A 123 -2.93 3.69 -20.97
CA GLU A 123 -1.76 4.29 -21.62
C GLU A 123 -1.68 5.78 -21.25
N PRO A 124 -0.47 6.34 -21.13
CA PRO A 124 0.83 5.67 -21.19
C PRO A 124 1.04 4.74 -19.97
N ARG A 125 1.88 3.70 -20.11
CA ARG A 125 2.20 2.80 -18.98
C ARG A 125 2.96 3.55 -17.89
N GLN A 126 2.79 3.07 -16.64
CA GLN A 126 3.44 3.60 -15.44
C GLN A 126 3.09 5.06 -15.11
N LEU A 127 1.94 5.54 -15.61
CA LEU A 127 1.44 6.85 -15.26
C LEU A 127 0.85 6.84 -13.84
N ILE A 128 1.37 7.69 -12.98
CA ILE A 128 0.88 7.89 -11.62
C ILE A 128 0.09 9.19 -11.59
N LEU A 129 -1.22 9.06 -11.38
CA LEU A 129 -2.11 10.17 -11.08
C LEU A 129 -2.94 9.77 -9.85
N ILE A 130 -2.73 10.47 -8.76
CA ILE A 130 -3.39 10.17 -7.46
C ILE A 130 -4.91 10.07 -7.59
N PRO A 131 -5.62 10.99 -8.27
CA PRO A 131 -7.06 10.86 -8.46
C PRO A 131 -7.47 9.56 -9.15
N TYR A 132 -6.70 9.10 -10.13
CA TYR A 132 -6.99 7.85 -10.84
C TYR A 132 -6.79 6.63 -9.93
N GLN A 133 -5.73 6.63 -9.12
CA GLN A 133 -5.47 5.55 -8.18
C GLN A 133 -6.52 5.48 -7.06
N LEU A 134 -7.02 6.62 -6.59
CA LEU A 134 -8.14 6.69 -5.65
C LEU A 134 -9.44 6.16 -6.28
N GLU A 135 -9.73 6.49 -7.55
CA GLU A 135 -10.87 5.95 -8.30
C GLU A 135 -10.77 4.43 -8.44
N ASP A 136 -9.59 3.91 -8.79
CA ASP A 136 -9.36 2.48 -8.96
C ASP A 136 -9.55 1.71 -7.65
N PHE A 137 -9.02 2.25 -6.56
CA PHE A 137 -9.18 1.64 -5.24
C PHE A 137 -10.65 1.67 -4.81
N THR A 138 -11.36 2.78 -5.03
CA THR A 138 -12.78 2.88 -4.74
C THR A 138 -13.58 1.86 -5.58
N ALA A 139 -13.27 1.72 -6.86
CA ALA A 139 -13.92 0.73 -7.72
C ALA A 139 -13.63 -0.72 -7.29
N ALA A 140 -12.44 -1.01 -6.79
CA ALA A 140 -12.12 -2.31 -6.20
C ALA A 140 -13.00 -2.62 -4.97
N ILE A 141 -13.28 -1.60 -4.14
CA ILE A 141 -14.20 -1.72 -3.00
C ILE A 141 -15.63 -2.02 -3.48
N GLU A 142 -16.12 -1.26 -4.47
CA GLU A 142 -17.46 -1.46 -5.02
C GLU A 142 -17.60 -2.83 -5.71
N TYR A 143 -16.57 -3.25 -6.44
CA TYR A 143 -16.53 -4.58 -7.02
C TYR A 143 -16.62 -5.67 -5.95
N ALA A 144 -15.84 -5.58 -4.89
CA ALA A 144 -15.89 -6.54 -3.79
C ALA A 144 -17.26 -6.57 -3.11
N ARG A 145 -17.89 -5.40 -2.88
CA ARG A 145 -19.25 -5.30 -2.31
C ARG A 145 -20.32 -5.95 -3.19
N SER A 146 -20.11 -6.03 -4.50
CA SER A 146 -21.04 -6.65 -5.43
C SER A 146 -21.02 -8.19 -5.43
N LEU A 147 -19.98 -8.80 -4.82
CA LEU A 147 -19.81 -10.24 -4.80
C LEU A 147 -20.65 -10.88 -3.69
N LYS A 148 -21.37 -11.95 -4.03
CA LYS A 148 -22.25 -12.67 -3.09
C LYS A 148 -21.52 -13.36 -1.95
N GLU A 149 -20.23 -13.68 -2.16
CA GLU A 149 -19.34 -14.31 -1.18
C GLU A 149 -18.86 -13.33 -0.12
N ILE A 150 -19.01 -12.02 -0.35
CA ILE A 150 -18.46 -10.97 0.51
C ILE A 150 -19.57 -10.23 1.24
N SER A 151 -19.33 -9.98 2.54
CA SER A 151 -20.20 -9.14 3.35
C SER A 151 -19.90 -7.66 3.06
N PRO A 152 -20.82 -6.91 2.41
CA PRO A 152 -20.56 -5.54 1.99
C PRO A 152 -20.34 -4.55 3.15
N ALA A 153 -20.83 -4.90 4.34
CA ALA A 153 -20.63 -4.09 5.56
C ALA A 153 -19.32 -4.40 6.29
N ARG A 154 -18.55 -5.40 5.84
CA ARG A 154 -17.31 -5.83 6.50
C ARG A 154 -16.12 -5.75 5.53
N ILE A 155 -15.88 -4.54 5.01
CA ILE A 155 -14.76 -4.24 4.13
C ILE A 155 -13.67 -3.57 4.94
N ALA A 156 -12.45 -4.09 4.85
CA ALA A 156 -11.23 -3.50 5.39
C ALA A 156 -10.31 -3.10 4.23
N LEU A 157 -9.51 -2.05 4.44
CA LEU A 157 -8.49 -1.62 3.48
C LEU A 157 -7.11 -1.93 4.04
N TRP A 158 -6.23 -2.42 3.19
CA TRP A 158 -4.83 -2.60 3.50
C TRP A 158 -4.00 -1.91 2.41
N GLY A 159 -3.02 -1.14 2.81
CA GLY A 159 -2.16 -0.47 1.86
C GLY A 159 -0.77 -0.22 2.43
N THR A 160 0.24 -0.30 1.56
CA THR A 160 1.61 0.08 1.90
C THR A 160 1.99 1.36 1.17
N SER A 161 2.76 2.23 1.82
CA SER A 161 3.26 3.50 1.25
C SER A 161 2.12 4.34 0.67
N ALA A 162 2.11 4.64 -0.63
CA ALA A 162 1.08 5.42 -1.30
C ALA A 162 -0.33 4.87 -1.04
N SER A 163 -0.55 3.56 -1.21
CA SER A 163 -1.86 2.96 -0.97
C SER A 163 -2.28 2.94 0.50
N GLY A 164 -1.33 3.00 1.43
CA GLY A 164 -1.63 3.25 2.84
C GLY A 164 -2.28 4.61 3.04
N GLY A 165 -1.76 5.64 2.39
CA GLY A 165 -2.34 6.99 2.36
C GLY A 165 -3.72 6.99 1.69
N TYR A 166 -3.86 6.35 0.52
CA TYR A 166 -5.14 6.27 -0.19
C TYR A 166 -6.22 5.58 0.64
N GLY A 167 -5.87 4.49 1.34
CA GLY A 167 -6.81 3.81 2.23
C GLY A 167 -7.35 4.72 3.32
N ILE A 168 -6.51 5.57 3.91
CA ILE A 168 -6.92 6.57 4.93
C ILE A 168 -7.86 7.62 4.31
N ILE A 169 -7.51 8.16 3.14
CA ILE A 169 -8.33 9.15 2.42
C ILE A 169 -9.70 8.57 2.06
N ILE A 170 -9.74 7.35 1.56
CA ILE A 170 -10.99 6.67 1.19
C ILE A 170 -11.86 6.42 2.43
N ALA A 171 -11.29 5.89 3.51
CA ALA A 171 -12.03 5.64 4.74
C ALA A 171 -12.53 6.91 5.44
N ALA A 172 -11.85 8.04 5.24
CA ALA A 172 -12.35 9.34 5.71
C ALA A 172 -13.67 9.72 5.03
N LYS A 173 -13.88 9.32 3.77
CA LYS A 173 -15.07 9.60 2.96
C LYS A 173 -16.13 8.50 3.04
N ASP A 174 -15.71 7.24 3.00
CA ASP A 174 -16.61 6.08 3.08
C ASP A 174 -16.68 5.52 4.50
N LYS A 175 -17.74 5.92 5.22
CA LYS A 175 -17.97 5.50 6.61
C LYS A 175 -18.36 4.03 6.77
N ASN A 176 -18.55 3.29 5.67
CA ASN A 176 -18.81 1.86 5.67
C ASN A 176 -17.52 1.02 5.58
N ILE A 177 -16.34 1.65 5.61
CA ILE A 177 -15.08 0.93 5.77
C ILE A 177 -14.90 0.57 7.25
N ALA A 178 -14.74 -0.72 7.52
CA ALA A 178 -14.65 -1.24 8.88
C ALA A 178 -13.34 -0.89 9.57
N CYS A 179 -12.22 -0.95 8.84
CA CYS A 179 -10.90 -0.56 9.33
C CYS A 179 -9.90 -0.35 8.19
N VAL A 180 -8.79 0.32 8.51
CA VAL A 180 -7.65 0.51 7.61
C VAL A 180 -6.38 0.04 8.30
N CYS A 181 -5.61 -0.80 7.60
CA CYS A 181 -4.24 -1.14 7.95
C CYS A 181 -3.31 -0.41 6.98
N ALA A 182 -2.74 0.69 7.42
CA ALA A 182 -1.83 1.51 6.62
C ALA A 182 -0.37 1.27 7.06
N GLN A 183 0.40 0.59 6.21
CA GLN A 183 1.80 0.31 6.46
C GLN A 183 2.68 1.42 5.87
N CYS A 184 3.40 2.15 6.72
CA CYS A 184 4.25 3.28 6.32
C CYS A 184 3.53 4.23 5.34
N PRO A 185 2.35 4.77 5.69
CA PRO A 185 1.52 5.51 4.75
C PRO A 185 2.23 6.73 4.19
N GLY A 186 2.18 6.88 2.87
CA GLY A 186 2.62 8.10 2.19
C GLY A 186 1.58 9.20 2.41
N LEU A 187 1.77 9.98 3.46
CA LEU A 187 0.98 11.17 3.75
C LEU A 187 1.95 12.34 3.77
N ASP A 188 1.74 13.32 2.92
CA ASP A 188 2.42 14.61 3.01
C ASP A 188 1.47 15.64 3.63
N PRO A 189 1.62 15.97 4.93
CA PRO A 189 0.79 16.98 5.58
C PRO A 189 1.11 18.40 5.08
N HIS A 190 2.16 18.58 4.27
CA HIS A 190 2.62 19.85 3.76
C HIS A 190 2.49 19.98 2.23
N ALA A 191 1.89 18.99 1.54
CA ALA A 191 1.59 19.12 0.12
C ALA A 191 0.53 20.22 -0.09
N PRO A 192 0.93 21.46 -0.41
CA PRO A 192 0.00 22.56 -0.53
C PRO A 192 -0.87 22.31 -1.76
N GLY A 193 -2.17 22.19 -1.57
CA GLY A 193 -3.16 22.19 -2.65
C GLY A 193 -3.54 20.81 -3.21
N GLU A 194 -2.78 19.75 -3.02
CA GLU A 194 -3.16 18.44 -3.54
C GLU A 194 -4.25 17.77 -2.66
N ILE A 195 -4.21 17.99 -1.37
CA ILE A 195 -5.25 17.47 -0.45
C ILE A 195 -6.55 18.28 -0.58
N GLU A 196 -6.49 19.59 -0.79
CA GLU A 196 -7.68 20.42 -1.02
C GLU A 196 -8.40 20.09 -2.34
N GLN A 197 -7.70 19.59 -3.36
CA GLN A 197 -8.32 19.13 -4.61
C GLN A 197 -8.92 17.72 -4.50
N ILE A 198 -8.57 16.97 -3.45
CA ILE A 198 -9.04 15.61 -3.20
C ILE A 198 -10.21 15.57 -2.19
N LEU A 199 -10.34 16.61 -1.36
CA LEU A 199 -11.43 16.80 -0.38
C LEU A 199 -12.58 17.60 -0.98
#